data_2cf8a6c4c78d85a9c57bc5722f2416ca
#
_entry.id   2cf8a6c4c78d85a9c57bc5722f2416ca
#
_cell.length_a   1.000
_cell.length_b   1.000
_cell.length_c   1.000
_cell.angle_alpha   90.00
_cell.angle_beta   90.00
_cell.angle_gamma   90.00
#
_symmetry.space_group_name_H-M   'P 1'
#
loop_
_entity.id
_entity.type
_entity.pdbx_description
1 polymer ?
#
loop_
_entity_poly.entity_id
_entity_poly.type
_entity_poly.pdbx_seq_one_letter_code
_entity_poly.pdbx_strand_id
1 'polypeptide(L)'
;MHCLLCDEYISYAISWYTFFVKLHKKYICDRCEQKLSYILGDICKECGRPLELVPAEYKNGDICMDCIRWTNEQGFPSLINRSLHVYDEGMKEILAQFKFRGDAELVHIFHQPFRSLFQKYFANVSVAIPVPLSEEREYERGFNQAELLASCLPIKMFCTSLRRIETEKQSKKKRKERISGVNPFYFQGEEMFHEQHVLIVDDVYTTGITVRQIGSLLYDRGAREVSCLTLCRG
;
A
#
# COMPACT_ATOMS: atom_id res chain seq x y z
N MET A 1 -10.36 12.53 23.80
CA MET A 1 -9.29 12.27 22.81
C MET A 1 -9.61 13.07 21.57
N HIS A 2 -8.60 13.68 20.94
CA HIS A 2 -8.79 14.47 19.72
C HIS A 2 -8.67 13.62 18.46
N CYS A 3 -9.42 13.99 17.43
CA CYS A 3 -9.37 13.37 16.10
C CYS A 3 -8.03 13.70 15.42
N LEU A 4 -7.31 12.70 14.97
CA LEU A 4 -6.00 12.89 14.31
C LEU A 4 -6.08 13.66 12.98
N LEU A 5 -7.26 13.79 12.36
CA LEU A 5 -7.41 14.50 11.07
C LEU A 5 -7.92 15.94 11.21
N CYS A 6 -8.80 16.24 12.15
CA CYS A 6 -9.43 17.55 12.26
C CYS A 6 -9.36 18.18 13.64
N ASP A 7 -8.70 17.51 14.59
CA ASP A 7 -8.51 17.94 15.99
C ASP A 7 -9.83 18.12 16.81
N GLU A 8 -10.98 17.76 16.24
CA GLU A 8 -12.24 17.77 17.03
C GLU A 8 -12.19 16.73 18.15
N TYR A 9 -12.85 17.04 19.25
CA TYR A 9 -12.98 16.12 20.37
C TYR A 9 -13.86 14.91 20.01
N ILE A 10 -13.33 13.72 20.17
CA ILE A 10 -14.08 12.48 19.97
C ILE A 10 -14.77 12.13 21.30
N SER A 11 -16.10 12.27 21.33
CA SER A 11 -16.92 11.83 22.46
C SER A 11 -17.22 10.35 22.33
N TYR A 12 -17.04 9.60 23.42
CA TYR A 12 -17.51 8.22 23.51
C TYR A 12 -18.87 8.22 24.18
N ALA A 13 -19.85 7.59 23.58
CA ALA A 13 -21.09 7.30 24.27
C ALA A 13 -20.82 6.28 25.36
N ILE A 14 -20.80 6.74 26.62
CA ILE A 14 -20.65 5.87 27.77
C ILE A 14 -22.02 5.21 28.02
N SER A 15 -22.10 3.90 27.85
CA SER A 15 -23.26 3.09 28.19
C SER A 15 -22.82 1.95 29.12
N TRP A 16 -23.75 1.35 29.85
CA TRP A 16 -23.45 0.17 30.66
C TRP A 16 -22.82 -0.96 29.86
N TYR A 17 -23.18 -1.09 28.58
CA TYR A 17 -22.62 -2.06 27.66
C TYR A 17 -21.14 -1.78 27.36
N THR A 18 -20.76 -0.51 27.18
CA THR A 18 -19.37 -0.11 26.89
C THR A 18 -18.44 -0.31 28.08
N PHE A 19 -18.97 -0.49 29.28
CA PHE A 19 -18.19 -0.80 30.49
C PHE A 19 -17.62 -2.24 30.47
N PHE A 20 -18.32 -3.16 29.84
CA PHE A 20 -17.94 -4.57 29.76
C PHE A 20 -17.27 -4.98 28.44
N VAL A 21 -17.32 -4.12 27.42
CA VAL A 21 -16.68 -4.37 26.13
C VAL A 21 -15.44 -3.50 25.99
N LYS A 22 -14.31 -4.10 25.64
CA LYS A 22 -13.07 -3.37 25.34
C LYS A 22 -13.32 -2.44 24.16
N LEU A 23 -13.57 -1.15 24.43
CA LEU A 23 -13.73 -0.14 23.40
C LEU A 23 -12.46 -0.08 22.57
N HIS A 24 -12.58 -0.29 21.27
CA HIS A 24 -11.48 -0.01 20.35
C HIS A 24 -11.19 1.49 20.37
N LYS A 25 -9.93 1.85 20.53
CA LYS A 25 -9.49 3.24 20.52
C LYS A 25 -9.84 3.84 19.15
N LYS A 26 -10.68 4.89 19.14
CA LYS A 26 -11.09 5.59 17.93
C LYS A 26 -10.13 6.76 17.71
N TYR A 27 -9.43 6.77 16.60
CA TYR A 27 -8.42 7.77 16.28
C TYR A 27 -8.96 8.94 15.45
N ILE A 28 -10.13 8.77 14.83
CA ILE A 28 -10.80 9.78 14.02
C ILE A 28 -12.28 9.90 14.40
N CYS A 29 -12.86 11.10 14.22
CA CYS A 29 -14.29 11.32 14.42
C CYS A 29 -15.12 10.75 13.26
N ASP A 30 -16.44 10.57 13.46
CA ASP A 30 -17.34 9.98 12.47
C ASP A 30 -17.34 10.76 11.15
N ARG A 31 -17.23 12.09 11.20
CA ARG A 31 -17.17 12.93 10.01
C ARG A 31 -15.89 12.66 9.18
N CYS A 32 -14.77 12.47 9.84
CA CYS A 32 -13.52 12.13 9.15
C CYS A 32 -13.51 10.69 8.66
N GLU A 33 -14.15 9.77 9.37
CA GLU A 33 -14.28 8.37 8.95
C GLU A 33 -15.11 8.23 7.67
N GLN A 34 -16.14 9.05 7.50
CA GLN A 34 -16.95 9.11 6.28
C GLN A 34 -16.17 9.55 5.03
N LYS A 35 -14.98 10.16 5.17
CA LYS A 35 -14.10 10.48 4.06
C LYS A 35 -13.28 9.28 3.57
N LEU A 36 -13.30 8.16 4.29
CA LEU A 36 -12.55 6.95 3.96
C LEU A 36 -13.41 6.03 3.08
N SER A 37 -13.15 6.03 1.79
CA SER A 37 -13.82 5.14 0.83
C SER A 37 -13.17 3.77 0.82
N TYR A 38 -13.71 2.81 1.57
CA TYR A 38 -13.23 1.43 1.56
C TYR A 38 -13.50 0.74 0.23
N ILE A 39 -12.57 -0.10 -0.21
CA ILE A 39 -12.79 -0.97 -1.36
C ILE A 39 -13.68 -2.12 -0.94
N LEU A 40 -14.89 -2.16 -1.53
CA LEU A 40 -15.92 -3.17 -1.28
C LEU A 40 -16.36 -3.78 -2.62
N GLY A 41 -17.11 -4.90 -2.56
CA GLY A 41 -17.67 -5.55 -3.76
C GLY A 41 -16.62 -6.27 -4.61
N ASP A 42 -16.90 -6.36 -5.92
CA ASP A 42 -16.07 -7.08 -6.87
C ASP A 42 -14.83 -6.27 -7.25
N ILE A 43 -13.67 -6.92 -7.14
CA ILE A 43 -12.37 -6.31 -7.43
C ILE A 43 -11.61 -7.10 -8.49
N CYS A 44 -10.75 -6.43 -9.23
CA CYS A 44 -9.80 -7.10 -10.12
C CYS A 44 -8.97 -8.12 -9.34
N LYS A 45 -8.96 -9.38 -9.80
CA LYS A 45 -8.26 -10.48 -9.12
C LYS A 45 -6.77 -10.20 -8.93
N GLU A 46 -6.14 -9.48 -9.84
CA GLU A 46 -4.73 -9.11 -9.71
C GLU A 46 -4.57 -7.81 -8.89
N CYS A 47 -4.91 -6.65 -9.44
CA CYS A 47 -4.54 -5.37 -8.84
C CYS A 47 -5.50 -4.83 -7.78
N GLY A 48 -6.61 -5.52 -7.47
CA GLY A 48 -7.57 -5.09 -6.45
C GLY A 48 -8.37 -3.83 -6.79
N ARG A 49 -8.39 -3.37 -8.07
CA ARG A 49 -9.23 -2.24 -8.50
C ARG A 49 -10.70 -2.62 -8.42
N PRO A 50 -11.58 -1.78 -7.83
CA PRO A 50 -13.03 -2.00 -7.87
C PRO A 50 -13.52 -2.12 -9.33
N LEU A 51 -14.16 -3.22 -9.66
CA LEU A 51 -14.62 -3.49 -11.03
C LEU A 51 -15.84 -2.67 -11.43
N GLU A 52 -16.57 -2.16 -10.48
CA GLU A 52 -17.68 -1.20 -10.71
C GLU A 52 -17.18 0.14 -11.29
N LEU A 53 -15.94 0.54 -10.96
CA LEU A 53 -15.31 1.76 -11.47
C LEU A 53 -14.61 1.55 -12.83
N VAL A 54 -14.66 0.33 -13.39
CA VAL A 54 -14.01 -0.02 -14.66
C VAL A 54 -15.08 -0.25 -15.73
N PRO A 55 -15.13 0.56 -16.82
CA PRO A 55 -16.03 0.32 -17.92
C PRO A 55 -15.89 -1.09 -18.51
N ALA A 56 -16.99 -1.65 -19.04
CA ALA A 56 -17.03 -3.04 -19.50
C ALA A 56 -15.97 -3.37 -20.55
N GLU A 57 -15.67 -2.44 -21.44
CA GLU A 57 -14.64 -2.55 -22.49
C GLU A 57 -13.20 -2.61 -21.95
N TYR A 58 -12.98 -2.20 -20.69
CA TYR A 58 -11.66 -2.21 -20.04
C TYR A 58 -11.50 -3.34 -19.02
N LYS A 59 -12.32 -4.38 -19.11
CA LYS A 59 -12.17 -5.59 -18.30
C LYS A 59 -12.53 -6.85 -19.11
N ASN A 60 -11.91 -7.95 -18.73
CA ASN A 60 -12.24 -9.28 -19.25
C ASN A 60 -12.53 -10.17 -18.03
N GLY A 61 -13.82 -10.45 -17.81
CA GLY A 61 -14.27 -11.12 -16.59
C GLY A 61 -13.90 -10.30 -15.34
N ASP A 62 -13.13 -10.90 -14.48
CA ASP A 62 -12.68 -10.33 -13.20
C ASP A 62 -11.25 -9.75 -13.22
N ILE A 63 -10.69 -9.52 -14.41
CA ILE A 63 -9.37 -8.91 -14.59
C ILE A 63 -9.49 -7.64 -15.43
N CYS A 64 -8.90 -6.54 -14.96
CA CYS A 64 -8.87 -5.30 -15.72
C CYS A 64 -7.82 -5.34 -16.84
N MET A 65 -8.06 -4.58 -17.93
CA MET A 65 -7.18 -4.55 -19.10
C MET A 65 -5.75 -4.07 -18.79
N ASP A 66 -5.57 -3.24 -17.75
CA ASP A 66 -4.22 -2.85 -17.31
C ASP A 66 -3.41 -4.07 -16.83
N CYS A 67 -4.05 -4.99 -16.10
CA CYS A 67 -3.39 -6.22 -15.64
C CYS A 67 -3.08 -7.16 -16.79
N ILE A 68 -4.02 -7.35 -17.72
CA ILE A 68 -3.81 -8.17 -18.92
C ILE A 68 -2.62 -7.64 -19.73
N ARG A 69 -2.49 -6.32 -19.90
CA ARG A 69 -1.35 -5.72 -20.60
C ARG A 69 -0.02 -5.96 -19.89
N TRP A 70 -0.01 -5.90 -18.56
CA TRP A 70 1.20 -6.16 -17.78
C TRP A 70 1.74 -7.57 -18.04
N THR A 71 0.88 -8.58 -18.06
CA THR A 71 1.27 -9.97 -18.26
C THR A 71 1.63 -10.24 -19.73
N ASN A 72 0.81 -9.80 -20.68
CA ASN A 72 0.95 -10.18 -22.09
C ASN A 72 1.96 -9.34 -22.86
N GLU A 73 2.04 -8.03 -22.60
CA GLU A 73 2.84 -7.10 -23.40
C GLU A 73 4.19 -6.79 -22.76
N GLN A 74 4.31 -6.92 -21.45
CA GLN A 74 5.49 -6.46 -20.71
C GLN A 74 6.24 -7.56 -19.98
N GLY A 75 5.72 -8.80 -20.02
CA GLY A 75 6.42 -9.97 -19.48
C GLY A 75 6.63 -9.96 -17.95
N PHE A 76 5.95 -9.07 -17.22
CA PHE A 76 6.01 -9.12 -15.77
C PHE A 76 5.17 -10.27 -15.23
N PRO A 77 5.64 -10.99 -14.21
CA PRO A 77 4.84 -11.99 -13.52
C PRO A 77 3.53 -11.40 -12.99
N SER A 78 2.48 -12.21 -12.94
CA SER A 78 1.24 -11.84 -12.26
C SER A 78 1.55 -11.46 -10.82
N LEU A 79 0.97 -10.36 -10.36
CA LEU A 79 1.19 -9.82 -9.02
C LEU A 79 -0.16 -9.48 -8.39
N ILE A 80 -0.43 -10.12 -7.25
CA ILE A 80 -1.64 -9.87 -6.49
C ILE A 80 -1.45 -8.64 -5.61
N ASN A 81 -2.23 -7.60 -5.84
CA ASN A 81 -2.34 -6.46 -4.92
C ASN A 81 -3.69 -6.44 -4.21
N ARG A 82 -3.68 -6.08 -2.94
CA ARG A 82 -4.88 -5.72 -2.19
C ARG A 82 -4.69 -4.35 -1.53
N SER A 83 -5.73 -3.54 -1.56
CA SER A 83 -5.71 -2.20 -1.00
C SER A 83 -6.94 -1.97 -0.13
N LEU A 84 -6.79 -1.12 0.87
CA LEU A 84 -7.84 -0.85 1.85
C LEU A 84 -8.86 0.15 1.30
N HIS A 85 -8.39 1.23 0.67
CA HIS A 85 -9.19 2.35 0.24
C HIS A 85 -9.07 2.64 -1.26
N VAL A 86 -10.12 3.27 -1.81
CA VAL A 86 -10.04 3.93 -3.12
C VAL A 86 -9.20 5.22 -2.99
N TYR A 87 -8.36 5.50 -3.97
CA TYR A 87 -7.57 6.73 -4.00
C TYR A 87 -8.41 7.88 -4.58
N ASP A 88 -9.36 8.37 -3.80
CA ASP A 88 -10.22 9.51 -4.08
C ASP A 88 -9.70 10.83 -3.48
N GLU A 89 -10.48 11.91 -3.58
CA GLU A 89 -10.07 13.22 -3.05
C GLU A 89 -9.91 13.20 -1.52
N GLY A 90 -10.77 12.48 -0.79
CA GLY A 90 -10.66 12.34 0.67
C GLY A 90 -9.35 11.66 1.08
N MET A 91 -9.03 10.56 0.42
CA MET A 91 -7.77 9.85 0.66
C MET A 91 -6.53 10.64 0.21
N LYS A 92 -6.62 11.45 -0.84
CA LYS A 92 -5.52 12.35 -1.24
C LYS A 92 -5.19 13.37 -0.16
N GLU A 93 -6.21 13.98 0.45
CA GLU A 93 -6.04 14.92 1.56
C GLU A 93 -5.35 14.25 2.76
N ILE A 94 -5.82 13.06 3.16
CA ILE A 94 -5.26 12.31 4.29
C ILE A 94 -3.81 11.87 4.02
N LEU A 95 -3.54 11.36 2.81
CA LEU A 95 -2.19 10.99 2.43
C LEU A 95 -1.25 12.19 2.31
N ALA A 96 -1.76 13.36 1.92
CA ALA A 96 -0.98 14.59 1.94
C ALA A 96 -0.55 14.98 3.36
N GLN A 97 -1.46 14.88 4.35
CA GLN A 97 -1.11 15.09 5.77
C GLN A 97 -0.07 14.05 6.22
N PHE A 98 -0.29 12.77 5.93
CA PHE A 98 0.60 11.68 6.28
C PHE A 98 1.99 11.82 5.66
N LYS A 99 2.12 12.38 4.43
CA LYS A 99 3.38 12.53 3.71
C LYS A 99 4.13 13.84 4.01
N PHE A 100 3.41 14.95 4.07
CA PHE A 100 4.03 16.27 4.01
C PHE A 100 4.03 17.03 5.34
N ARG A 101 3.23 16.62 6.31
CA ARG A 101 3.21 17.25 7.64
C ARG A 101 3.98 16.46 8.69
N GLY A 102 4.59 15.33 8.31
CA GLY A 102 5.38 14.51 9.22
C GLY A 102 4.55 13.82 10.33
N ASP A 103 3.25 13.64 10.11
CA ASP A 103 2.36 13.09 11.11
C ASP A 103 2.32 11.56 11.08
N ALA A 104 3.34 10.95 11.67
CA ALA A 104 3.46 9.50 11.78
C ALA A 104 2.31 8.85 12.58
N GLU A 105 1.69 9.59 13.51
CA GLU A 105 0.56 9.12 14.33
C GLU A 105 -0.67 8.74 13.49
N LEU A 106 -0.80 9.30 12.27
CA LEU A 106 -1.87 8.95 11.35
C LEU A 106 -1.89 7.46 10.98
N VAL A 107 -0.79 6.73 11.11
CA VAL A 107 -0.74 5.28 10.89
C VAL A 107 -1.74 4.55 11.78
N HIS A 108 -2.02 5.07 12.97
CA HIS A 108 -2.96 4.45 13.92
C HIS A 108 -4.39 4.36 13.39
N ILE A 109 -4.80 5.25 12.48
CA ILE A 109 -6.11 5.20 11.80
C ILE A 109 -6.23 3.88 11.02
N PHE A 110 -5.14 3.48 10.37
CA PHE A 110 -5.11 2.37 9.45
C PHE A 110 -4.69 1.04 10.09
N HIS A 111 -4.11 1.07 11.30
CA HIS A 111 -3.50 -0.09 11.93
C HIS A 111 -4.40 -1.33 11.93
N GLN A 112 -5.59 -1.25 12.50
CA GLN A 112 -6.49 -2.41 12.59
C GLN A 112 -7.08 -2.82 11.22
N PRO A 113 -7.64 -1.91 10.41
CA PRO A 113 -8.15 -2.27 9.08
C PRO A 113 -7.08 -2.87 8.18
N PHE A 114 -5.85 -2.33 8.18
CA PHE A 114 -4.74 -2.82 7.36
C PHE A 114 -4.29 -4.21 7.79
N ARG A 115 -4.19 -4.44 9.10
CA ARG A 115 -3.91 -5.76 9.67
C ARG A 115 -5.01 -6.79 9.33
N SER A 116 -6.28 -6.40 9.39
CA SER A 116 -7.39 -7.27 9.03
C SER A 116 -7.36 -7.64 7.54
N LEU A 117 -7.04 -6.68 6.67
CA LEU A 117 -6.86 -6.93 5.24
C LEU A 117 -5.72 -7.91 4.97
N PHE A 118 -4.58 -7.74 5.66
CA PHE A 118 -3.47 -8.68 5.61
C PHE A 118 -3.90 -10.09 6.02
N GLN A 119 -4.56 -10.23 7.16
CA GLN A 119 -5.02 -11.52 7.66
C GLN A 119 -5.98 -12.22 6.70
N LYS A 120 -6.83 -11.44 6.01
CA LYS A 120 -7.79 -11.97 5.05
C LYS A 120 -7.13 -12.56 3.79
N TYR A 121 -6.06 -11.93 3.30
CA TYR A 121 -5.50 -12.27 1.98
C TYR A 121 -4.07 -12.83 2.03
N PHE A 122 -3.31 -12.54 3.07
CA PHE A 122 -1.87 -12.79 3.13
C PHE A 122 -1.40 -13.43 4.44
N ALA A 123 -2.30 -14.13 5.16
CA ALA A 123 -1.99 -14.72 6.47
C ALA A 123 -0.77 -15.68 6.47
N ASN A 124 -0.48 -16.29 5.33
CA ASN A 124 0.64 -17.24 5.17
C ASN A 124 1.97 -16.58 4.80
N VAL A 125 1.99 -15.25 4.63
CA VAL A 125 3.22 -14.51 4.33
C VAL A 125 4.02 -14.29 5.60
N SER A 126 5.31 -14.58 5.55
CA SER A 126 6.23 -14.42 6.69
C SER A 126 7.19 -13.24 6.55
N VAL A 127 7.28 -12.66 5.36
CA VAL A 127 8.23 -11.58 5.03
C VAL A 127 7.51 -10.42 4.36
N ALA A 128 7.72 -9.20 4.87
CA ALA A 128 7.26 -7.98 4.21
C ALA A 128 8.43 -7.05 3.92
N ILE A 129 8.37 -6.40 2.76
CA ILE A 129 9.35 -5.41 2.33
C ILE A 129 8.60 -4.11 2.06
N PRO A 130 8.81 -3.07 2.87
CA PRO A 130 8.30 -1.75 2.59
C PRO A 130 9.02 -1.14 1.39
N VAL A 131 8.28 -0.45 0.52
CA VAL A 131 8.87 0.29 -0.59
C VAL A 131 9.76 1.42 -0.05
N PRO A 132 11.06 1.45 -0.40
CA PRO A 132 11.96 2.47 0.11
C PRO A 132 11.69 3.83 -0.52
N LEU A 133 11.88 4.88 0.26
CA LEU A 133 11.96 6.25 -0.23
C LEU A 133 13.35 6.51 -0.85
N SER A 134 13.47 7.57 -1.64
CA SER A 134 14.79 8.13 -1.94
C SER A 134 15.31 8.88 -0.70
N GLU A 135 16.62 9.04 -0.57
CA GLU A 135 17.25 9.73 0.56
C GLU A 135 16.71 11.16 0.74
N GLU A 136 16.52 11.90 -0.39
CA GLU A 136 15.89 13.23 -0.38
C GLU A 136 14.50 13.20 0.28
N ARG A 137 13.65 12.25 -0.11
CA ARG A 137 12.28 12.14 0.44
C ARG A 137 12.25 11.64 1.87
N GLU A 138 13.17 10.77 2.25
CA GLU A 138 13.30 10.31 3.63
C GLU A 138 13.72 11.45 4.54
N TYR A 139 14.66 12.29 4.10
CA TYR A 139 15.05 13.50 4.81
C TYR A 139 13.89 14.51 4.91
N GLU A 140 13.17 14.78 3.81
CA GLU A 140 12.04 15.72 3.79
C GLU A 140 10.87 15.28 4.69
N ARG A 141 10.61 13.97 4.78
CA ARG A 141 9.45 13.42 5.51
C ARG A 141 9.75 13.02 6.95
N GLY A 142 11.02 12.70 7.23
CA GLY A 142 11.48 12.20 8.52
C GLY A 142 11.12 10.73 8.81
N PHE A 143 10.30 10.08 7.96
CA PHE A 143 9.93 8.67 8.08
C PHE A 143 9.40 8.09 6.76
N ASN A 144 9.43 6.76 6.64
CA ASN A 144 8.86 6.04 5.52
C ASN A 144 7.44 5.53 5.85
N GLN A 145 6.43 5.99 5.11
CA GLN A 145 5.04 5.60 5.30
C GLN A 145 4.83 4.08 5.10
N ALA A 146 5.53 3.49 4.12
CA ALA A 146 5.45 2.06 3.86
C ALA A 146 6.01 1.24 5.02
N GLU A 147 7.05 1.72 5.70
CA GLU A 147 7.60 1.08 6.92
C GLU A 147 6.62 1.14 8.08
N LEU A 148 5.98 2.30 8.30
CA LEU A 148 4.96 2.43 9.34
C LEU A 148 3.77 1.51 9.07
N LEU A 149 3.32 1.39 7.81
CA LEU A 149 2.26 0.45 7.44
C LEU A 149 2.71 -1.01 7.63
N ALA A 150 3.92 -1.36 7.23
CA ALA A 150 4.47 -2.71 7.43
C ALA A 150 4.61 -3.06 8.90
N SER A 151 4.94 -2.11 9.78
CA SER A 151 5.01 -2.33 11.22
C SER A 151 3.66 -2.69 11.88
N CYS A 152 2.54 -2.41 11.19
CA CYS A 152 1.21 -2.85 11.63
C CYS A 152 0.99 -4.36 11.46
N LEU A 153 1.82 -5.04 10.67
CA LEU A 153 1.64 -6.44 10.30
C LEU A 153 2.36 -7.37 11.29
N PRO A 154 1.78 -8.54 11.60
CA PRO A 154 2.36 -9.50 12.55
C PRO A 154 3.42 -10.39 11.89
N ILE A 155 4.30 -9.81 11.07
CA ILE A 155 5.32 -10.53 10.29
C ILE A 155 6.68 -9.86 10.39
N LYS A 156 7.73 -10.61 10.00
CA LYS A 156 9.10 -10.09 9.94
C LYS A 156 9.20 -9.08 8.78
N MET A 157 9.90 -7.99 9.01
CA MET A 157 10.15 -6.93 8.05
C MET A 157 11.62 -6.89 7.65
N PHE A 158 11.89 -6.76 6.35
CA PHE A 158 13.22 -6.55 5.81
C PHE A 158 13.31 -5.15 5.20
N CYS A 159 13.90 -4.21 5.94
CA CYS A 159 13.97 -2.82 5.49
C CYS A 159 15.35 -2.42 4.98
N THR A 160 16.37 -3.21 5.27
CA THR A 160 17.76 -2.70 5.28
C THR A 160 18.53 -2.85 3.99
N SER A 161 18.07 -3.66 3.04
CA SER A 161 18.82 -3.97 1.84
C SER A 161 18.24 -3.41 0.55
N LEU A 162 16.90 -3.27 0.46
CA LEU A 162 16.30 -2.64 -0.72
C LEU A 162 16.50 -1.12 -0.68
N ARG A 163 17.05 -0.58 -1.76
CA ARG A 163 17.34 0.86 -1.93
C ARG A 163 16.69 1.40 -3.18
N ARG A 164 16.53 2.72 -3.19
CA ARG A 164 16.06 3.47 -4.35
C ARG A 164 17.11 4.50 -4.76
N ILE A 165 17.53 4.44 -6.03
CA ILE A 165 18.40 5.46 -6.62
C ILE A 165 17.61 6.76 -6.79
N GLU A 166 18.23 7.88 -6.49
CA GLU A 166 17.71 9.19 -6.85
C GLU A 166 17.76 9.34 -8.37
N THR A 167 16.60 9.36 -9.00
CA THR A 167 16.47 9.73 -10.40
C THR A 167 15.85 11.11 -10.47
N GLU A 168 16.51 12.03 -11.18
CA GLU A 168 15.97 13.38 -11.42
C GLU A 168 14.47 13.33 -11.77
N LYS A 169 13.68 14.02 -10.97
CA LYS A 169 12.22 14.27 -11.05
C LYS A 169 11.43 13.46 -12.09
N GLN A 170 11.23 12.17 -11.83
CA GLN A 170 10.31 11.32 -12.62
C GLN A 170 8.85 11.78 -12.51
N SER A 171 8.52 12.74 -11.66
CA SER A 171 7.14 13.25 -11.48
C SER A 171 6.56 13.87 -12.76
N LYS A 172 7.41 14.30 -13.71
CA LYS A 172 7.00 14.90 -15.01
C LYS A 172 7.03 13.93 -16.20
N LYS A 173 7.52 12.68 -16.05
CA LYS A 173 7.59 11.73 -17.15
C LYS A 173 6.23 11.08 -17.44
N LYS A 174 5.86 10.97 -18.73
CA LYS A 174 4.66 10.26 -19.18
C LYS A 174 4.73 8.77 -18.81
N ARG A 175 3.56 8.12 -18.67
CA ARG A 175 3.44 6.69 -18.29
C ARG A 175 4.38 5.76 -19.08
N LYS A 176 4.52 5.95 -20.40
CA LYS A 176 5.41 5.15 -21.27
C LYS A 176 6.89 5.27 -20.90
N GLU A 177 7.35 6.46 -20.54
CA GLU A 177 8.74 6.72 -20.19
C GLU A 177 9.13 6.14 -18.82
N ARG A 178 8.14 5.88 -17.96
CA ARG A 178 8.37 5.20 -16.66
C ARG A 178 8.52 3.69 -16.82
N ILE A 179 7.92 3.12 -17.86
CA ILE A 179 7.93 1.66 -18.13
C ILE A 179 9.23 1.24 -18.81
N SER A 180 9.81 2.09 -19.68
CA SER A 180 11.05 1.81 -20.41
C SER A 180 12.32 2.30 -19.72
N GLY A 181 12.22 2.88 -18.52
CA GLY A 181 13.35 3.39 -17.75
C GLY A 181 14.09 2.28 -16.99
N VAL A 182 15.35 2.57 -16.64
CA VAL A 182 16.14 1.72 -15.74
C VAL A 182 15.38 1.55 -14.41
N ASN A 183 15.35 0.33 -13.88
CA ASN A 183 14.75 0.06 -12.57
C ASN A 183 15.46 0.91 -11.50
N PRO A 184 14.75 1.80 -10.80
CA PRO A 184 15.39 2.66 -9.79
C PRO A 184 15.65 1.94 -8.47
N PHE A 185 15.22 0.68 -8.34
CA PHE A 185 15.41 -0.12 -7.13
C PHE A 185 16.57 -1.09 -7.30
N TYR A 186 17.27 -1.34 -6.22
CA TYR A 186 18.34 -2.33 -6.14
C TYR A 186 18.51 -2.84 -4.72
N PHE A 187 19.06 -4.03 -4.56
CA PHE A 187 19.46 -4.55 -3.25
C PHE A 187 20.92 -4.23 -2.97
N GLN A 188 21.17 -3.66 -1.80
CA GLN A 188 22.53 -3.47 -1.28
C GLN A 188 22.90 -4.69 -0.43
N GLY A 189 23.36 -5.75 -1.06
CA GLY A 189 23.69 -7.00 -0.38
C GLY A 189 23.23 -8.23 -1.14
N GLU A 190 23.56 -9.40 -0.60
CA GLU A 190 23.31 -10.71 -1.21
C GLU A 190 22.12 -11.46 -0.58
N GLU A 191 21.15 -10.73 -0.04
CA GLU A 191 19.95 -11.34 0.55
C GLU A 191 19.19 -12.18 -0.49
N MET A 192 18.84 -13.40 -0.10
CA MET A 192 18.05 -14.34 -0.91
C MET A 192 16.75 -14.65 -0.21
N PHE A 193 15.69 -14.87 -0.99
CA PHE A 193 14.35 -15.14 -0.47
C PHE A 193 13.89 -16.59 -0.62
N HIS A 194 14.80 -17.49 -0.95
CA HIS A 194 14.65 -18.96 -1.03
C HIS A 194 13.24 -19.50 -0.87
N GLU A 195 12.47 -19.59 -1.99
CA GLU A 195 11.12 -20.14 -2.03
C GLU A 195 10.09 -19.44 -1.11
N GLN A 196 10.37 -18.23 -0.63
CA GLN A 196 9.45 -17.50 0.23
C GLN A 196 8.38 -16.76 -0.58
N HIS A 197 7.22 -16.61 0.02
CA HIS A 197 6.21 -15.65 -0.41
C HIS A 197 6.53 -14.30 0.25
N VAL A 198 6.83 -13.28 -0.56
CA VAL A 198 7.23 -11.94 -0.12
C VAL A 198 6.11 -10.94 -0.37
N LEU A 199 5.78 -10.15 0.64
CA LEU A 199 4.77 -9.10 0.56
C LEU A 199 5.44 -7.72 0.44
N ILE A 200 5.21 -7.03 -0.67
CA ILE A 200 5.59 -5.63 -0.83
C ILE A 200 4.53 -4.77 -0.15
N VAL A 201 4.96 -3.80 0.67
CA VAL A 201 4.05 -2.84 1.32
C VAL A 201 4.32 -1.44 0.78
N ASP A 202 3.25 -0.73 0.38
CA ASP A 202 3.33 0.66 -0.11
C ASP A 202 2.08 1.45 0.32
N ASP A 203 2.11 2.77 0.15
CA ASP A 203 0.97 3.62 0.45
C ASP A 203 -0.07 3.64 -0.69
N VAL A 204 0.35 3.71 -1.95
CA VAL A 204 -0.57 3.83 -3.10
C VAL A 204 -0.17 2.94 -4.27
N TYR A 205 -1.09 2.08 -4.68
CA TYR A 205 -0.98 1.36 -5.95
C TYR A 205 -1.70 2.14 -7.06
N THR A 206 -0.98 2.72 -8.00
CA THR A 206 -1.54 3.41 -9.18
C THR A 206 -1.42 2.53 -10.43
N THR A 207 -0.32 2.59 -11.13
CA THR A 207 -0.02 1.78 -12.32
C THR A 207 0.53 0.40 -11.99
N GLY A 208 1.08 0.23 -10.80
CA GLY A 208 1.76 -0.99 -10.35
C GLY A 208 3.19 -1.15 -10.86
N ILE A 209 3.78 -0.13 -11.50
CA ILE A 209 5.16 -0.21 -11.98
C ILE A 209 6.16 -0.39 -10.85
N THR A 210 6.03 0.36 -9.76
CA THR A 210 6.90 0.27 -8.57
C THR A 210 6.96 -1.16 -8.03
N VAL A 211 5.79 -1.74 -7.77
CA VAL A 211 5.72 -3.09 -7.18
C VAL A 211 6.21 -4.18 -8.13
N ARG A 212 6.03 -4.00 -9.45
CA ARG A 212 6.55 -4.94 -10.45
C ARG A 212 8.06 -4.85 -10.61
N GLN A 213 8.62 -3.65 -10.58
CA GLN A 213 10.08 -3.44 -10.60
C GLN A 213 10.75 -4.07 -9.37
N ILE A 214 10.17 -3.91 -8.18
CA ILE A 214 10.65 -4.57 -6.97
C ILE A 214 10.41 -6.08 -7.05
N GLY A 215 9.23 -6.50 -7.52
CA GLY A 215 8.88 -7.90 -7.69
C GLY A 215 9.86 -8.67 -8.59
N SER A 216 10.28 -8.07 -9.71
CA SER A 216 11.30 -8.66 -10.59
C SER A 216 12.60 -8.93 -9.82
N LEU A 217 13.09 -7.95 -9.05
CA LEU A 217 14.30 -8.12 -8.23
C LEU A 217 14.14 -9.22 -7.17
N LEU A 218 12.93 -9.39 -6.63
CA LEU A 218 12.65 -10.43 -5.64
C LEU A 218 12.64 -11.83 -6.26
N TYR A 219 12.05 -11.96 -7.45
CA TYR A 219 12.10 -13.22 -8.20
C TYR A 219 13.54 -13.59 -8.62
N ASP A 220 14.34 -12.62 -9.07
CA ASP A 220 15.77 -12.81 -9.39
C ASP A 220 16.57 -13.29 -8.16
N ARG A 221 16.05 -13.03 -6.95
CA ARG A 221 16.62 -13.45 -5.66
C ARG A 221 15.93 -14.66 -5.04
N GLY A 222 15.21 -15.44 -5.83
CA GLY A 222 14.64 -16.73 -5.44
C GLY A 222 13.32 -16.67 -4.69
N ALA A 223 12.60 -15.53 -4.68
CA ALA A 223 11.25 -15.52 -4.16
C ALA A 223 10.33 -16.42 -4.99
N ARG A 224 9.53 -17.26 -4.33
CA ARG A 224 8.55 -18.13 -5.01
C ARG A 224 7.34 -17.34 -5.48
N GLU A 225 6.88 -16.41 -4.67
CA GLU A 225 5.69 -15.61 -4.90
C GLU A 225 5.88 -14.20 -4.37
N VAL A 226 5.38 -13.21 -5.11
CA VAL A 226 5.40 -11.81 -4.69
C VAL A 226 3.99 -11.25 -4.76
N SER A 227 3.55 -10.66 -3.66
CA SER A 227 2.28 -9.94 -3.56
C SER A 227 2.49 -8.53 -3.06
N CYS A 228 1.44 -7.72 -3.09
CA CYS A 228 1.49 -6.35 -2.62
C CYS A 228 0.29 -6.03 -1.72
N LEU A 229 0.52 -5.28 -0.66
CA LEU A 229 -0.51 -4.72 0.21
C LEU A 229 -0.32 -3.21 0.29
N THR A 230 -1.34 -2.45 -0.09
CA THR A 230 -1.26 -0.99 -0.11
C THR A 230 -2.42 -0.36 0.66
N LEU A 231 -2.21 0.89 1.07
CA LEU A 231 -3.28 1.64 1.73
C LEU A 231 -4.37 2.02 0.72
N CYS A 232 -3.98 2.44 -0.48
CA CYS A 232 -4.92 2.91 -1.50
C CYS A 232 -4.68 2.30 -2.88
N ARG A 233 -5.78 2.23 -3.66
CA ARG A 233 -5.81 1.85 -5.08
C ARG A 233 -6.36 3.00 -5.93
N GLY A 234 -5.55 3.52 -6.86
CA GLY A 234 -5.94 4.54 -7.84
C GLY A 234 -6.18 4.01 -9.25
#